data_59decc5c78a9de9f63d760a5b5a6a82f
#
_entry.id   59decc5c78a9de9f63d760a5b5a6a82f
#
_cell.length_a   1.000
_cell.length_b   1.000
_cell.length_c   1.000
_cell.angle_alpha   90.00
_cell.angle_beta   90.00
_cell.angle_gamma   90.00
#
_symmetry.space_group_name_H-M   'P 1'
#
loop_
_entity.id
_entity.type
_entity.pdbx_description
1 polymer ?
#
loop_
_entity_poly.entity_id
_entity_poly.type
_entity_poly.pdbx_seq_one_letter_code
_entity_poly.pdbx_strand_id
1 'polypeptide(L)'
;MKLRVVKKHNAAKGCFVCGVNNASGLHTEFYELEDGTMAALVTVQSHHQSYPGRVHGGVCSALLDETIGRALNVSEPDAWAVTVELSVRFKKPVPYDVPLVVVGRALTNNRRLFSGEGAILLPNGEEAATATGKYMKQKLSDIADFESSGESWEVYPNDSDPDYFDLPDTWAVRE
;
A
#
# COMPACT_ATOMS: atom_id res chain seq x y z
N MET A 1 -16.51 -6.91 -7.35
CA MET A 1 -17.27 -5.94 -6.51
C MET A 1 -16.71 -4.54 -6.76
N LYS A 2 -17.60 -3.57 -7.06
CA LYS A 2 -17.18 -2.18 -7.33
C LYS A 2 -17.30 -1.35 -6.05
N LEU A 3 -16.16 -0.83 -5.55
CA LEU A 3 -16.08 -0.02 -4.33
C LEU A 3 -15.67 1.41 -4.66
N ARG A 4 -16.38 2.38 -4.07
CA ARG A 4 -16.15 3.80 -4.29
C ARG A 4 -14.95 4.28 -3.47
N VAL A 5 -14.12 5.13 -4.08
CA VAL A 5 -13.05 5.86 -3.39
C VAL A 5 -13.68 6.96 -2.52
N VAL A 6 -13.33 6.98 -1.24
CA VAL A 6 -13.79 8.02 -0.30
C VAL A 6 -12.69 9.02 0.03
N LYS A 7 -11.42 8.64 -0.13
CA LYS A 7 -10.30 9.52 0.17
C LYS A 7 -9.03 9.07 -0.56
N LYS A 8 -8.29 10.02 -1.14
CA LYS A 8 -6.88 9.82 -1.54
C LYS A 8 -5.99 10.11 -0.36
N HIS A 9 -5.03 9.23 -0.10
CA HIS A 9 -4.06 9.40 0.97
C HIS A 9 -2.86 10.25 0.52
N ASN A 10 -2.18 10.84 1.50
CA ASN A 10 -0.97 11.60 1.29
C ASN A 10 0.22 10.71 0.89
N ALA A 11 1.18 11.33 0.21
CA ALA A 11 2.47 10.75 -0.17
C ALA A 11 3.61 11.61 0.35
N ALA A 12 4.77 11.01 0.56
CA ALA A 12 6.00 11.71 0.87
C ALA A 12 6.73 12.16 -0.41
N LYS A 13 7.79 12.94 -0.30
CA LYS A 13 8.63 13.30 -1.44
C LYS A 13 9.66 12.22 -1.77
N GLY A 14 10.37 11.72 -0.76
CA GLY A 14 11.52 10.82 -0.91
C GLY A 14 11.24 9.34 -0.64
N CYS A 15 10.04 8.94 -0.20
CA CYS A 15 9.70 7.55 0.10
C CYS A 15 9.91 6.63 -1.12
N PHE A 16 10.46 5.46 -0.89
CA PHE A 16 10.65 4.46 -1.95
C PHE A 16 9.32 3.98 -2.57
N VAL A 17 8.27 3.84 -1.78
CA VAL A 17 6.99 3.31 -2.26
C VAL A 17 6.10 4.41 -2.83
N CYS A 18 5.85 5.50 -2.08
CA CYS A 18 4.90 6.54 -2.48
C CYS A 18 5.56 7.86 -2.93
N GLY A 19 6.90 7.94 -2.92
CA GLY A 19 7.63 9.19 -3.10
C GLY A 19 7.48 9.80 -4.48
N VAL A 20 6.88 10.99 -4.54
CA VAL A 20 6.62 11.71 -5.81
C VAL A 20 7.89 12.21 -6.49
N ASN A 21 8.97 12.44 -5.74
CA ASN A 21 10.26 12.96 -6.24
C ASN A 21 11.37 11.89 -6.23
N ASN A 22 11.10 10.66 -5.80
CA ASN A 22 12.11 9.61 -5.79
C ASN A 22 12.22 8.95 -7.17
N ALA A 23 13.25 9.27 -7.94
CA ALA A 23 13.47 8.74 -9.28
C ALA A 23 13.60 7.19 -9.33
N SER A 24 13.95 6.55 -8.21
CA SER A 24 13.97 5.08 -8.06
C SER A 24 12.75 4.53 -7.36
N GLY A 25 11.77 5.38 -7.04
CA GLY A 25 10.56 5.04 -6.33
C GLY A 25 9.52 4.31 -7.18
N LEU A 26 8.53 3.76 -6.51
CA LEU A 26 7.42 3.05 -7.15
C LEU A 26 6.26 3.98 -7.52
N HIS A 27 6.24 5.20 -6.99
CA HIS A 27 5.21 6.23 -7.21
C HIS A 27 3.79 5.70 -6.97
N THR A 28 3.62 4.89 -5.93
CA THR A 28 2.35 4.25 -5.59
C THR A 28 1.38 5.27 -5.02
N GLU A 29 0.15 5.28 -5.52
CA GLU A 29 -0.93 6.12 -5.04
C GLU A 29 -1.89 5.30 -4.18
N PHE A 30 -2.36 5.87 -3.06
CA PHE A 30 -3.14 5.17 -2.06
C PHE A 30 -4.52 5.80 -1.89
N TYR A 31 -5.54 4.94 -1.80
CA TYR A 31 -6.95 5.32 -1.75
C TYR A 31 -7.68 4.51 -0.68
N GLU A 32 -8.45 5.20 0.15
CA GLU A 32 -9.40 4.59 1.07
C GLU A 32 -10.72 4.32 0.34
N LEU A 33 -11.23 3.12 0.49
CA LEU A 33 -12.50 2.70 -0.11
C LEU A 33 -13.63 2.75 0.92
N GLU A 34 -14.86 2.84 0.45
CA GLU A 34 -16.06 3.01 1.28
C GLU A 34 -16.32 1.89 2.29
N ASP A 35 -15.72 0.71 2.10
CA ASP A 35 -15.77 -0.42 3.02
C ASP A 35 -14.59 -0.44 4.01
N GLY A 36 -13.71 0.56 3.99
CA GLY A 36 -12.51 0.63 4.82
C GLY A 36 -11.30 -0.14 4.28
N THR A 37 -11.38 -0.70 3.09
CA THR A 37 -10.20 -1.27 2.43
C THR A 37 -9.26 -0.15 1.99
N MET A 38 -7.97 -0.33 2.20
CA MET A 38 -6.92 0.47 1.59
C MET A 38 -6.57 -0.13 0.23
N ALA A 39 -6.71 0.64 -0.83
CA ALA A 39 -6.29 0.27 -2.18
C ALA A 39 -5.10 1.10 -2.62
N ALA A 40 -4.16 0.49 -3.31
CA ALA A 40 -3.02 1.16 -3.91
C ALA A 40 -3.00 0.89 -5.42
N LEU A 41 -2.73 1.92 -6.21
CA LEU A 41 -2.55 1.83 -7.65
C LEU A 41 -1.07 2.05 -7.97
N VAL A 42 -0.47 1.13 -8.74
CA VAL A 42 0.94 1.20 -9.10
C VAL A 42 1.21 0.56 -10.45
N THR A 43 2.12 1.15 -11.23
CA THR A 43 2.75 0.52 -12.39
C THR A 43 4.23 0.39 -12.11
N VAL A 44 4.65 -0.80 -11.72
CA VAL A 44 6.08 -1.07 -11.40
C VAL A 44 6.88 -1.06 -12.70
N GLN A 45 7.92 -0.25 -12.73
CA GLN A 45 8.78 -0.10 -13.90
C GLN A 45 9.72 -1.29 -14.08
N SER A 46 10.12 -1.57 -15.34
CA SER A 46 10.99 -2.71 -15.71
C SER A 46 12.37 -2.70 -15.01
N HIS A 47 12.87 -1.54 -14.58
CA HIS A 47 14.14 -1.48 -13.83
C HIS A 47 14.06 -2.01 -12.40
N HIS A 48 12.85 -2.29 -11.88
CA HIS A 48 12.61 -3.00 -10.62
C HIS A 48 12.42 -4.53 -10.80
N GLN A 49 12.82 -5.06 -11.95
CA GLN A 49 12.71 -6.49 -12.24
C GLN A 49 13.69 -7.34 -11.41
N SER A 50 13.31 -8.62 -11.23
CA SER A 50 14.25 -9.69 -10.86
C SER A 50 14.64 -10.50 -12.10
N TYR A 51 13.80 -11.44 -12.49
CA TYR A 51 13.91 -12.12 -13.77
C TYR A 51 13.16 -11.36 -14.87
N PRO A 52 13.53 -11.50 -16.17
CA PRO A 52 12.81 -10.86 -17.26
C PRO A 52 11.30 -11.11 -17.18
N GLY A 53 10.51 -10.03 -17.27
CA GLY A 53 9.06 -10.06 -17.18
C GLY A 53 8.48 -10.12 -15.76
N ARG A 54 9.31 -10.01 -14.70
CA ARG A 54 8.86 -10.19 -13.31
C ARG A 54 9.41 -9.11 -12.38
N VAL A 55 8.52 -8.54 -11.59
CA VAL A 55 8.87 -7.63 -10.48
C VAL A 55 9.67 -8.38 -9.42
N HIS A 56 10.68 -7.72 -8.85
CA HIS A 56 11.47 -8.29 -7.76
C HIS A 56 10.61 -8.55 -6.51
N GLY A 57 10.80 -9.69 -5.85
CA GLY A 57 10.02 -10.07 -4.66
C GLY A 57 10.13 -9.07 -3.51
N GLY A 58 11.29 -8.43 -3.34
CA GLY A 58 11.47 -7.34 -2.37
C GLY A 58 10.60 -6.12 -2.67
N VAL A 59 10.40 -5.79 -3.94
CA VAL A 59 9.49 -4.70 -4.37
C VAL A 59 8.03 -5.07 -4.07
N CYS A 60 7.63 -6.32 -4.36
CA CYS A 60 6.32 -6.82 -3.97
C CYS A 60 6.09 -6.75 -2.44
N SER A 61 7.13 -7.09 -1.66
CA SER A 61 7.08 -7.00 -0.19
C SER A 61 6.94 -5.55 0.28
N ALA A 62 7.65 -4.61 -0.33
CA ALA A 62 7.55 -3.18 0.02
C ALA A 62 6.14 -2.62 -0.30
N LEU A 63 5.55 -2.99 -1.43
CA LEU A 63 4.17 -2.60 -1.78
C LEU A 63 3.16 -3.14 -0.77
N LEU A 64 3.28 -4.40 -0.38
CA LEU A 64 2.40 -5.04 0.60
C LEU A 64 2.57 -4.43 1.99
N ASP A 65 3.82 -4.19 2.41
CA ASP A 65 4.13 -3.59 3.71
C ASP A 65 3.49 -2.21 3.85
N GLU A 66 3.74 -1.33 2.90
CA GLU A 66 3.19 0.03 2.92
C GLU A 66 1.65 0.02 2.85
N THR A 67 1.06 -0.81 1.97
CA THR A 67 -0.40 -0.85 1.80
C THR A 67 -1.10 -1.37 3.05
N ILE A 68 -0.57 -2.42 3.68
CA ILE A 68 -1.11 -2.96 4.93
C ILE A 68 -0.93 -1.95 6.07
N GLY A 69 0.26 -1.35 6.18
CA GLY A 69 0.54 -0.35 7.21
C GLY A 69 -0.42 0.84 7.15
N ARG A 70 -0.75 1.32 5.95
CA ARG A 70 -1.70 2.41 5.72
C ARG A 70 -3.16 2.07 6.04
N ALA A 71 -3.53 0.79 6.10
CA ALA A 71 -4.87 0.41 6.52
C ALA A 71 -5.18 0.82 7.98
N LEU A 72 -4.17 1.08 8.81
CA LEU A 72 -4.34 1.70 10.13
C LEU A 72 -4.97 3.10 10.03
N ASN A 73 -4.59 3.89 9.03
CA ASN A 73 -5.03 5.28 8.88
C ASN A 73 -6.51 5.43 8.50
N VAL A 74 -7.17 4.34 8.11
CA VAL A 74 -8.63 4.32 7.91
C VAL A 74 -9.37 4.57 9.24
N SER A 75 -8.94 3.91 10.31
CA SER A 75 -9.55 4.06 11.63
C SER A 75 -8.86 5.10 12.52
N GLU A 76 -7.57 5.35 12.30
CA GLU A 76 -6.74 6.28 13.06
C GLU A 76 -5.90 7.14 12.10
N PRO A 77 -6.47 8.23 11.54
CA PRO A 77 -5.82 9.01 10.48
C PRO A 77 -4.44 9.59 10.82
N ASP A 78 -4.21 9.89 12.10
CA ASP A 78 -2.96 10.49 12.59
C ASP A 78 -2.01 9.47 13.25
N ALA A 79 -2.33 8.17 13.17
CA ALA A 79 -1.51 7.13 13.76
C ALA A 79 -0.32 6.79 12.86
N TRP A 80 0.82 6.56 13.50
CA TRP A 80 2.05 6.10 12.86
C TRP A 80 2.43 4.74 13.42
N ALA A 81 2.99 3.90 12.58
CA ALA A 81 3.42 2.57 13.00
C ALA A 81 4.65 2.12 12.21
N VAL A 82 5.48 1.29 12.85
CA VAL A 82 6.64 0.67 12.24
C VAL A 82 6.43 -0.83 12.14
N THR A 83 6.89 -1.42 11.04
CA THR A 83 6.76 -2.84 10.76
C THR A 83 7.60 -3.65 11.73
N VAL A 84 6.99 -4.62 12.39
CA VAL A 84 7.65 -5.55 13.32
C VAL A 84 7.81 -6.93 12.70
N GLU A 85 6.82 -7.33 11.90
CA GLU A 85 6.79 -8.63 11.24
C GLU A 85 6.01 -8.49 9.93
N LEU A 86 6.56 -9.03 8.85
CA LEU A 86 5.87 -9.16 7.57
C LEU A 86 6.09 -10.58 7.04
N SER A 87 5.00 -11.29 6.79
CA SER A 87 5.01 -12.62 6.18
C SER A 87 4.40 -12.55 4.80
N VAL A 88 5.18 -12.84 3.76
CA VAL A 88 4.75 -12.75 2.35
C VAL A 88 4.69 -14.13 1.73
N ARG A 89 3.60 -14.40 1.00
CA ARG A 89 3.45 -15.60 0.18
C ARG A 89 3.32 -15.21 -1.28
N PHE A 90 4.26 -15.64 -2.09
CA PHE A 90 4.25 -15.47 -3.54
C PHE A 90 3.51 -16.63 -4.20
N LYS A 91 2.43 -16.34 -4.92
CA LYS A 91 1.55 -17.33 -5.57
C LYS A 91 1.77 -17.37 -7.09
N LYS A 92 1.97 -16.19 -7.70
CA LYS A 92 2.11 -16.02 -9.15
C LYS A 92 3.16 -14.95 -9.45
N PRO A 93 3.77 -14.96 -10.64
CA PRO A 93 4.66 -13.88 -11.07
C PRO A 93 3.88 -12.56 -11.13
N VAL A 94 4.48 -11.49 -10.63
CA VAL A 94 3.97 -10.12 -10.76
C VAL A 94 4.63 -9.50 -11.99
N PRO A 95 3.89 -9.09 -13.03
CA PRO A 95 4.45 -8.43 -14.20
C PRO A 95 4.82 -6.98 -13.89
N TYR A 96 5.78 -6.42 -14.62
CA TYR A 96 6.07 -4.99 -14.62
C TYR A 96 5.44 -4.29 -15.84
N ASP A 97 5.45 -2.96 -15.88
CA ASP A 97 4.90 -2.10 -16.93
C ASP A 97 3.40 -2.33 -17.21
N VAL A 98 2.68 -2.85 -16.22
CA VAL A 98 1.22 -2.97 -16.25
C VAL A 98 0.62 -2.40 -14.96
N PRO A 99 -0.58 -1.80 -15.00
CA PRO A 99 -1.26 -1.36 -13.79
C PRO A 99 -1.60 -2.54 -12.87
N LEU A 100 -1.24 -2.39 -11.60
CA LEU A 100 -1.52 -3.37 -10.54
C LEU A 100 -2.32 -2.68 -9.45
N VAL A 101 -3.19 -3.43 -8.80
CA VAL A 101 -3.88 -3.01 -7.59
C VAL A 101 -3.31 -3.79 -6.41
N VAL A 102 -2.94 -3.07 -5.36
CA VAL A 102 -2.56 -3.69 -4.08
C VAL A 102 -3.62 -3.32 -3.06
N VAL A 103 -4.09 -4.29 -2.29
CA VAL A 103 -5.13 -4.07 -1.28
C VAL A 103 -4.63 -4.43 0.09
N GLY A 104 -5.12 -3.72 1.10
CA GLY A 104 -4.79 -3.96 2.50
C GLY A 104 -5.98 -3.67 3.40
N ARG A 105 -6.10 -4.41 4.51
CA ARG A 105 -7.11 -4.16 5.53
C ARG A 105 -6.61 -4.53 6.92
N ALA A 106 -7.19 -3.88 7.91
CA ALA A 106 -6.95 -4.18 9.31
C ALA A 106 -7.55 -5.52 9.71
N LEU A 107 -6.82 -6.32 10.49
CA LEU A 107 -7.30 -7.54 11.14
C LEU A 107 -7.51 -7.31 12.64
N THR A 108 -6.52 -6.72 13.29
CA THR A 108 -6.59 -6.37 14.71
C THR A 108 -6.00 -4.98 14.93
N ASN A 109 -6.60 -4.23 15.84
CA ASN A 109 -6.11 -2.92 16.20
C ASN A 109 -6.29 -2.70 17.71
N ASN A 110 -5.19 -2.49 18.43
CA ASN A 110 -5.22 -2.18 19.84
C ASN A 110 -4.29 -0.97 20.13
N ARG A 111 -4.14 -0.60 21.41
CA ARG A 111 -3.40 0.60 21.82
C ARG A 111 -1.95 0.65 21.31
N ARG A 112 -1.27 -0.50 21.17
CA ARG A 112 0.16 -0.57 20.85
C ARG A 112 0.47 -1.24 19.53
N LEU A 113 -0.35 -2.19 19.14
CA LEU A 113 -0.11 -3.05 17.98
C LEU A 113 -1.32 -3.02 17.05
N PHE A 114 -1.00 -3.07 15.79
CA PHE A 114 -1.92 -3.24 14.70
C PHE A 114 -1.47 -4.45 13.87
N SER A 115 -2.39 -5.24 13.39
CA SER A 115 -2.09 -6.25 12.37
C SER A 115 -3.04 -6.11 11.19
N GLY A 116 -2.55 -6.47 10.03
CA GLY A 116 -3.33 -6.42 8.82
C GLY A 116 -2.92 -7.50 7.82
N GLU A 117 -3.70 -7.61 6.76
CA GLU A 117 -3.41 -8.46 5.61
C GLU A 117 -3.53 -7.68 4.32
N GLY A 118 -2.87 -8.17 3.27
CA GLY A 118 -2.90 -7.53 1.96
C GLY A 118 -2.62 -8.50 0.82
N ALA A 119 -2.94 -8.05 -0.39
CA ALA A 119 -2.67 -8.80 -1.62
C ALA A 119 -2.29 -7.87 -2.77
N ILE A 120 -1.42 -8.37 -3.66
CA ILE A 120 -1.20 -7.81 -4.99
C ILE A 120 -2.12 -8.52 -5.95
N LEU A 121 -2.98 -7.75 -6.61
CA LEU A 121 -3.95 -8.23 -7.60
C LEU A 121 -3.42 -8.00 -9.02
N LEU A 122 -3.47 -9.04 -9.83
CA LEU A 122 -3.21 -8.97 -11.25
C LEU A 122 -4.38 -8.28 -11.98
N PRO A 123 -4.19 -7.80 -13.23
CA PRO A 123 -5.27 -7.18 -14.01
C PRO A 123 -6.52 -8.06 -14.20
N ASN A 124 -6.40 -9.38 -14.07
CA ASN A 124 -7.53 -10.32 -14.12
C ASN A 124 -8.19 -10.57 -12.75
N GLY A 125 -7.77 -9.85 -11.69
CA GLY A 125 -8.28 -9.98 -10.34
C GLY A 125 -7.69 -11.12 -9.51
N GLU A 126 -6.77 -11.91 -10.05
CA GLU A 126 -6.12 -12.99 -9.31
C GLU A 126 -5.05 -12.46 -8.35
N GLU A 127 -4.94 -13.06 -7.16
CA GLU A 127 -3.89 -12.73 -6.21
C GLU A 127 -2.53 -13.30 -6.64
N ALA A 128 -1.57 -12.42 -6.91
CA ALA A 128 -0.20 -12.81 -7.24
C ALA A 128 0.68 -13.00 -6.01
N ALA A 129 0.49 -12.17 -4.99
CA ALA A 129 1.15 -12.29 -3.70
C ALA A 129 0.18 -11.87 -2.59
N THR A 130 0.33 -12.47 -1.41
CA THR A 130 -0.42 -12.10 -0.21
C THR A 130 0.52 -11.90 0.95
N ALA A 131 0.15 -11.06 1.92
CA ALA A 131 0.92 -10.87 3.13
C ALA A 131 0.04 -10.68 4.36
N THR A 132 0.63 -10.97 5.52
CA THR A 132 0.16 -10.51 6.82
C THR A 132 1.27 -9.72 7.48
N GLY A 133 0.93 -8.60 8.12
CA GLY A 133 1.87 -7.74 8.81
C GLY A 133 1.47 -7.45 10.24
N LYS A 134 2.47 -7.22 11.11
CA LYS A 134 2.30 -6.68 12.46
C LYS A 134 3.09 -5.40 12.56
N TYR A 135 2.48 -4.39 13.14
CA TYR A 135 3.02 -3.04 13.22
C TYR A 135 2.92 -2.54 14.65
N MET A 136 3.97 -1.87 15.12
CA MET A 136 3.98 -1.24 16.43
C MET A 136 3.71 0.26 16.27
N LYS A 137 2.67 0.76 16.92
CA LYS A 137 2.33 2.17 16.91
C LYS A 137 3.41 2.99 17.62
N GLN A 138 3.81 4.08 17.01
CA GLN A 138 4.87 4.97 17.48
C GLN A 138 4.44 6.43 17.33
N LYS A 139 5.08 7.32 18.05
CA LYS A 139 4.96 8.75 17.80
C LYS A 139 5.82 9.10 16.58
N LEU A 140 5.34 10.03 15.76
CA LEU A 140 6.07 10.47 14.59
C LEU A 140 7.49 10.96 14.93
N SER A 141 7.64 11.71 16.03
CA SER A 141 8.93 12.20 16.51
C SER A 141 9.96 11.11 16.85
N ASP A 142 9.49 9.88 17.09
CA ASP A 142 10.37 8.76 17.46
C ASP A 142 10.86 7.97 16.23
N ILE A 143 10.23 8.18 15.06
CA ILE A 143 10.52 7.42 13.84
C ILE A 143 11.06 8.27 12.70
N ALA A 144 10.84 9.58 12.72
CA ALA A 144 11.27 10.46 11.64
C ALA A 144 11.57 11.88 12.14
N ASP A 145 12.60 12.50 11.57
CA ASP A 145 12.92 13.89 11.75
C ASP A 145 12.43 14.68 10.53
N PHE A 146 11.18 15.10 10.58
CA PHE A 146 10.57 15.87 9.49
C PHE A 146 11.04 17.33 9.46
N GLU A 147 11.45 17.91 10.60
CA GLU A 147 11.89 19.31 10.67
C GLU A 147 13.19 19.55 9.90
N SER A 148 14.14 18.61 10.02
CA SER A 148 15.45 18.73 9.34
C SER A 148 15.49 18.12 7.95
N SER A 149 14.59 17.19 7.61
CA SER A 149 14.62 16.44 6.36
C SER A 149 14.09 17.22 5.14
N GLY A 150 13.27 18.24 5.36
CA GLY A 150 12.53 18.93 4.29
C GLY A 150 11.43 18.06 3.65
N GLU A 151 11.11 16.92 4.25
CA GLU A 151 10.03 16.03 3.82
C GLU A 151 8.67 16.63 4.20
N SER A 152 7.66 16.31 3.40
CA SER A 152 6.27 16.64 3.66
C SER A 152 5.37 15.47 3.30
N TRP A 153 4.24 15.38 3.97
CA TRP A 153 3.15 14.45 3.66
C TRP A 153 2.00 15.25 3.10
N GLU A 154 1.78 15.15 1.82
CA GLU A 154 0.76 15.92 1.11
C GLU A 154 -0.07 15.01 0.22
N VAL A 155 -1.33 15.38 0.00
CA VAL A 155 -2.16 14.76 -1.02
C VAL A 155 -1.85 15.40 -2.36
N TYR A 156 -1.51 14.59 -3.35
CA TYR A 156 -1.23 15.02 -4.73
C TYR A 156 -2.40 14.60 -5.63
N PRO A 157 -3.42 15.46 -5.81
CA PRO A 157 -4.55 15.15 -6.68
C PRO A 157 -4.09 15.00 -8.13
N ASN A 158 -4.72 14.06 -8.84
CA ASN A 158 -4.46 13.82 -10.25
C ASN A 158 -5.80 13.68 -10.98
N ASP A 159 -5.91 14.24 -12.18
CA ASP A 159 -7.12 14.14 -13.01
C ASP A 159 -7.48 12.70 -13.38
N SER A 160 -6.54 11.78 -13.27
CA SER A 160 -6.72 10.34 -13.50
C SER A 160 -7.01 9.54 -12.21
N ASP A 161 -7.21 10.20 -11.05
CA ASP A 161 -7.58 9.51 -9.82
C ASP A 161 -8.88 8.71 -10.03
N PRO A 162 -8.93 7.42 -9.66
CA PRO A 162 -10.10 6.59 -9.87
C PRO A 162 -11.24 6.97 -8.89
N ASP A 163 -12.47 6.98 -9.40
CA ASP A 163 -13.67 7.08 -8.53
C ASP A 163 -14.01 5.76 -7.85
N TYR A 164 -13.59 4.64 -8.43
CA TYR A 164 -13.93 3.28 -8.01
C TYR A 164 -12.79 2.31 -8.26
N PHE A 165 -12.76 1.24 -7.45
CA PHE A 165 -11.97 0.04 -7.69
C PHE A 165 -12.86 -1.17 -7.89
N ASP A 166 -12.55 -2.01 -8.90
CA ASP A 166 -13.16 -3.31 -9.06
C ASP A 166 -12.30 -4.37 -8.37
N LEU A 167 -12.75 -4.85 -7.23
CA LEU A 167 -12.04 -5.85 -6.43
C LEU A 167 -12.74 -7.22 -6.50
N PRO A 168 -11.97 -8.33 -6.39
CA PRO A 168 -12.55 -9.65 -6.21
C PRO A 168 -13.40 -9.72 -4.94
N ASP A 169 -14.46 -10.55 -4.96
CA ASP A 169 -15.37 -10.70 -3.81
C ASP A 169 -14.66 -11.25 -2.54
N THR A 170 -13.49 -11.88 -2.70
CA THR A 170 -12.64 -12.30 -1.58
C THR A 170 -12.13 -11.13 -0.72
N TRP A 171 -12.17 -9.91 -1.27
CA TRP A 171 -11.80 -8.67 -0.59
C TRP A 171 -13.00 -7.86 -0.13
N ALA A 172 -14.24 -8.36 -0.33
CA ALA A 172 -15.41 -7.81 0.33
C ALA A 172 -15.25 -7.91 1.86
N VAL A 173 -15.71 -6.89 2.58
CA VAL A 173 -15.80 -6.95 4.04
C VAL A 173 -16.61 -8.18 4.42
N ARG A 174 -16.05 -9.06 5.22
CA ARG A 174 -16.79 -10.14 5.87
C ARG A 174 -17.51 -9.48 7.05
N GLU A 175 -18.85 -9.40 6.95
CA GLU A 175 -19.71 -9.04 8.08
C GLU A 175 -19.41 -9.87 9.33
#